data_50a63831b12e748ca6790c57403c9f5b
#
_entry.id   50a63831b12e748ca6790c57403c9f5b
#
_cell.length_a   1.000
_cell.length_b   1.000
_cell.length_c   1.000
_cell.angle_alpha   90.00
_cell.angle_beta   90.00
_cell.angle_gamma   90.00
#
_symmetry.space_group_name_H-M   'P 1'
#
loop_
_entity.id
_entity.type
_entity.pdbx_description
1 polymer ?
#
loop_
_entity_poly.entity_id
_entity_poly.type
_entity_poly.pdbx_seq_one_letter_code
_entity_poly.pdbx_strand_id
1 'polypeptide(L)'
;RNIQVEIIDANIMRLDNSRVLEIIRGKNPDLVGISLNIITANTGIMLSRQIKETTDFDVVLGGSFASAVPDSIFPKSKADILVIGEGERTIVGICEGKPLAEIKGIAWRQENGDFVINEPVELIDNLDTIPMPAYDLIPPFRLYRSRARRLPMAAIFTSRGCPYQCTFCNH
;
A
#
# COMPACT_ATOMS: atom_id res chain seq x y z
N ARG A 1 17.09 -3.45 -11.83
CA ARG A 1 17.65 -3.22 -10.47
C ARG A 1 17.16 -4.33 -9.58
N ASN A 2 18.03 -4.81 -8.69
CA ASN A 2 17.65 -5.80 -7.68
C ASN A 2 17.04 -5.01 -6.51
N ILE A 3 15.70 -5.05 -6.33
CA ILE A 3 15.00 -4.34 -5.28
C ILE A 3 14.83 -5.31 -4.11
N GLN A 4 15.37 -4.96 -2.95
CA GLN A 4 15.18 -5.73 -1.74
C GLN A 4 13.87 -5.28 -1.08
N VAL A 5 13.00 -6.23 -0.73
CA VAL A 5 11.70 -5.97 -0.11
C VAL A 5 11.60 -6.71 1.21
N GLU A 6 11.07 -6.02 2.22
CA GLU A 6 10.67 -6.62 3.50
C GLU A 6 9.22 -6.28 3.80
N ILE A 7 8.49 -7.19 4.42
CA ILE A 7 7.08 -6.99 4.80
C ILE A 7 6.95 -6.99 6.33
N ILE A 8 6.34 -5.95 6.86
CA ILE A 8 5.98 -5.84 8.29
C ILE A 8 4.46 -5.97 8.40
N ASP A 9 3.98 -7.13 8.85
CA ASP A 9 2.56 -7.29 9.20
C ASP A 9 2.36 -6.87 10.67
N ALA A 10 2.13 -5.57 10.85
CA ALA A 10 1.98 -4.98 12.18
C ALA A 10 0.82 -5.57 12.98
N ASN A 11 -0.25 -5.99 12.30
CA ASN A 11 -1.42 -6.59 12.94
C ASN A 11 -1.11 -7.99 13.50
N ILE A 12 -0.53 -8.85 12.69
CA ILE A 12 -0.16 -10.21 13.11
C ILE A 12 0.93 -10.18 14.18
N MET A 13 1.89 -9.28 14.04
CA MET A 13 2.99 -9.09 14.99
C MET A 13 2.58 -8.30 16.24
N ARG A 14 1.34 -7.78 16.30
CA ARG A 14 0.78 -6.95 17.38
C ARG A 14 1.66 -5.74 17.71
N LEU A 15 2.12 -5.06 16.68
CA LEU A 15 2.95 -3.87 16.79
C LEU A 15 2.07 -2.61 16.76
N ASP A 16 2.40 -1.65 17.60
CA ASP A 16 1.90 -0.28 17.49
C ASP A 16 2.78 0.54 16.53
N ASN A 17 2.35 1.77 16.23
CA ASN A 17 3.07 2.63 15.32
C ASN A 17 4.48 2.96 15.80
N SER A 18 4.69 3.08 17.12
CA SER A 18 5.99 3.40 17.69
C SER A 18 7.00 2.29 17.41
N ARG A 19 6.57 1.05 17.61
CA ARG A 19 7.41 -0.12 17.34
C ARG A 19 7.64 -0.35 15.85
N VAL A 20 6.62 -0.11 15.02
CA VAL A 20 6.79 -0.15 13.56
C VAL A 20 7.81 0.89 13.10
N LEU A 21 7.74 2.11 13.61
CA LEU A 21 8.69 3.18 13.30
C LEU A 21 10.12 2.86 13.72
N GLU A 22 10.32 2.25 14.89
CA GLU A 22 11.65 1.76 15.31
C GLU A 22 12.22 0.74 14.34
N ILE A 23 11.40 -0.23 13.90
CA ILE A 23 11.83 -1.26 12.94
C ILE A 23 12.21 -0.60 11.61
N ILE A 24 11.35 0.30 11.08
CA ILE A 24 11.61 1.01 9.84
C ILE A 24 12.93 1.78 9.92
N ARG A 25 13.17 2.53 11.00
CA ARG A 25 14.43 3.26 11.21
C ARG A 25 15.64 2.35 11.25
N GLY A 26 15.53 1.21 11.92
CA GLY A 26 16.62 0.23 12.00
C GLY A 26 16.96 -0.43 10.67
N LYS A 27 16.00 -0.47 9.73
CA LYS A 27 16.18 -1.01 8.38
C LYS A 27 16.71 0.03 7.38
N ASN A 28 16.50 1.32 7.66
CA ASN A 28 16.92 2.43 6.82
C ASN A 28 16.53 2.26 5.33
N PRO A 29 15.23 2.09 5.02
CA PRO A 29 14.79 1.86 3.65
C PRO A 29 14.83 3.14 2.80
N ASP A 30 14.92 3.00 1.48
CA ASP A 30 14.74 4.09 0.53
C ASP A 30 13.26 4.48 0.43
N LEU A 31 12.35 3.50 0.55
CA LEU A 31 10.91 3.67 0.35
C LEU A 31 10.11 2.87 1.37
N VAL A 32 9.10 3.49 1.98
CA VAL A 32 8.16 2.84 2.89
C VAL A 32 6.77 2.80 2.27
N GLY A 33 6.28 1.60 1.96
CA GLY A 33 4.91 1.38 1.49
C GLY A 33 3.95 1.06 2.64
N ILE A 34 2.81 1.75 2.72
CA ILE A 34 1.77 1.50 3.72
C ILE A 34 0.46 1.16 3.03
N SER A 35 -0.04 -0.06 3.24
CA SER A 35 -1.33 -0.51 2.71
C SER A 35 -2.47 -0.10 3.64
N LEU A 36 -3.49 0.58 3.10
CA LEU A 36 -4.64 1.08 3.83
C LEU A 36 -5.92 0.32 3.44
N ASN A 37 -6.61 -0.18 4.44
CA ASN A 37 -8.02 -0.55 4.35
C ASN A 37 -8.83 0.34 5.31
N ILE A 38 -10.15 0.24 5.30
CA ILE A 38 -11.02 1.09 6.11
C ILE A 38 -10.73 1.02 7.63
N ILE A 39 -10.28 -0.13 8.12
CA ILE A 39 -9.98 -0.34 9.55
C ILE A 39 -8.63 0.27 9.90
N THR A 40 -7.64 0.17 9.02
CA THR A 40 -6.25 0.57 9.28
C THR A 40 -5.93 1.98 8.80
N ALA A 41 -6.85 2.65 8.09
CA ALA A 41 -6.61 3.93 7.45
C ALA A 41 -6.06 5.00 8.40
N ASN A 42 -6.73 5.24 9.52
CA ASN A 42 -6.30 6.26 10.48
C ASN A 42 -4.91 5.96 11.05
N THR A 43 -4.66 4.70 11.42
CA THR A 43 -3.37 4.26 11.96
C THR A 43 -2.26 4.42 10.92
N GLY A 44 -2.51 4.04 9.66
CA GLY A 44 -1.55 4.18 8.58
C GLY A 44 -1.27 5.64 8.20
N ILE A 45 -2.29 6.50 8.18
CA ILE A 45 -2.11 7.96 7.99
C ILE A 45 -1.26 8.56 9.12
N MET A 46 -1.51 8.19 10.36
CA MET A 46 -0.69 8.64 11.49
C MET A 46 0.76 8.15 11.35
N LEU A 47 0.95 6.88 10.97
CA LEU A 47 2.29 6.34 10.75
C LEU A 47 3.03 7.10 9.64
N SER A 48 2.38 7.41 8.52
CA SER A 48 3.00 8.19 7.43
C SER A 48 3.50 9.56 7.92
N ARG A 49 2.72 10.22 8.79
CA ARG A 49 3.13 11.50 9.40
C ARG A 49 4.35 11.32 10.30
N GLN A 50 4.32 10.32 11.18
CA GLN A 50 5.42 10.05 12.10
C GLN A 50 6.73 9.72 11.36
N ILE A 51 6.64 8.96 10.26
CA ILE A 51 7.80 8.67 9.41
C ILE A 51 8.36 9.97 8.84
N LYS A 52 7.54 10.76 8.14
CA LYS A 52 7.99 12.02 7.49
C LYS A 52 8.43 13.12 8.48
N GLU A 53 7.96 13.09 9.73
CA GLU A 53 8.38 14.03 10.77
C GLU A 53 9.73 13.67 11.39
N THR A 54 10.17 12.44 11.21
CA THR A 54 11.31 11.90 11.97
C THR A 54 12.36 11.22 11.11
N THR A 55 12.15 11.14 9.80
CA THR A 55 13.05 10.55 8.81
C THR A 55 12.88 11.25 7.46
N ASP A 56 13.84 11.05 6.56
CA ASP A 56 13.79 11.53 5.17
C ASP A 56 13.32 10.44 4.18
N PHE A 57 12.76 9.33 4.68
CA PHE A 57 12.30 8.24 3.82
C PHE A 57 11.12 8.65 2.96
N ASP A 58 11.11 8.19 1.71
CA ASP A 58 9.94 8.33 0.86
C ASP A 58 8.81 7.42 1.36
N VAL A 59 7.58 7.95 1.36
CA VAL A 59 6.39 7.23 1.85
C VAL A 59 5.35 7.13 0.75
N VAL A 60 4.95 5.88 0.45
CA VAL A 60 3.87 5.56 -0.47
C VAL A 60 2.69 4.97 0.30
N LEU A 61 1.52 5.54 0.13
CA LEU A 61 0.25 4.96 0.58
C LEU A 61 -0.42 4.21 -0.57
N GLY A 62 -1.13 3.15 -0.27
CA GLY A 62 -1.92 2.40 -1.24
C GLY A 62 -2.99 1.55 -0.57
N GLY A 63 -3.58 0.63 -1.34
CA GLY A 63 -4.62 -0.28 -0.87
C GLY A 63 -6.04 0.18 -1.17
N SER A 64 -7.02 -0.66 -0.84
CA SER A 64 -8.42 -0.46 -1.24
C SER A 64 -9.02 0.85 -0.74
N PHE A 65 -8.72 1.25 0.48
CA PHE A 65 -9.26 2.49 1.03
C PHE A 65 -8.59 3.74 0.42
N ALA A 66 -7.30 3.66 0.12
CA ALA A 66 -6.58 4.73 -0.56
C ALA A 66 -7.15 4.99 -1.97
N SER A 67 -7.48 3.91 -2.70
CA SER A 67 -8.10 3.97 -4.03
C SER A 67 -9.53 4.51 -3.97
N ALA A 68 -10.27 4.22 -2.89
CA ALA A 68 -11.66 4.60 -2.74
C ALA A 68 -11.88 6.10 -2.54
N VAL A 69 -11.02 6.74 -1.76
CA VAL A 69 -11.22 8.14 -1.32
C VAL A 69 -9.89 8.92 -1.30
N PRO A 70 -9.16 8.98 -2.44
CA PRO A 70 -7.82 9.56 -2.53
C PRO A 70 -7.79 11.02 -2.06
N ASP A 71 -8.77 11.83 -2.46
CA ASP A 71 -8.89 13.25 -2.11
C ASP A 71 -9.09 13.48 -0.60
N SER A 72 -9.62 12.49 0.11
CA SER A 72 -9.83 12.58 1.55
C SER A 72 -8.63 12.11 2.37
N ILE A 73 -7.81 11.21 1.82
CA ILE A 73 -6.69 10.59 2.52
C ILE A 73 -5.41 11.37 2.30
N PHE A 74 -5.09 11.69 1.05
CA PHE A 74 -3.80 12.24 0.70
C PHE A 74 -3.52 13.58 1.39
N PRO A 75 -4.46 14.54 1.46
CA PRO A 75 -4.24 15.77 2.20
C PRO A 75 -4.02 15.55 3.72
N LYS A 76 -4.61 14.52 4.29
CA LYS A 76 -4.49 14.21 5.72
C LYS A 76 -3.20 13.46 6.05
N SER A 77 -2.55 12.87 5.08
CA SER A 77 -1.26 12.19 5.24
C SER A 77 -0.10 13.15 5.05
N LYS A 78 1.11 12.70 5.32
CA LYS A 78 2.35 13.37 4.87
C LYS A 78 3.10 12.50 3.86
N ALA A 79 2.43 11.51 3.27
CA ALA A 79 3.02 10.67 2.25
C ALA A 79 3.38 11.46 0.99
N ASP A 80 4.41 11.03 0.31
CA ASP A 80 4.90 11.64 -0.93
C ASP A 80 4.05 11.20 -2.11
N ILE A 81 3.61 9.94 -2.10
CA ILE A 81 2.85 9.31 -3.18
C ILE A 81 1.66 8.53 -2.60
N LEU A 82 0.55 8.51 -3.33
CA LEU A 82 -0.61 7.66 -3.11
C LEU A 82 -0.87 6.84 -4.37
N VAL A 83 -0.90 5.53 -4.26
CA VAL A 83 -1.25 4.61 -5.36
C VAL A 83 -2.76 4.40 -5.38
N ILE A 84 -3.37 4.60 -6.55
CA ILE A 84 -4.82 4.53 -6.82
C ILE A 84 -5.08 3.41 -7.83
N GLY A 85 -5.96 2.47 -7.50
CA GLY A 85 -6.28 1.33 -8.35
C GLY A 85 -5.31 0.15 -8.17
N GLU A 86 -5.06 -0.60 -9.25
CA GLU A 86 -4.16 -1.75 -9.24
C GLU A 86 -2.70 -1.30 -9.17
N GLY A 87 -2.04 -1.65 -8.08
CA GLY A 87 -0.73 -1.09 -7.71
C GLY A 87 0.48 -1.85 -8.26
N GLU A 88 0.31 -3.05 -8.82
CA GLU A 88 1.42 -3.94 -9.14
C GLU A 88 2.43 -3.33 -10.13
N ARG A 89 1.94 -2.75 -11.22
CA ARG A 89 2.78 -2.09 -12.23
C ARG A 89 3.24 -0.71 -11.76
N THR A 90 2.37 -0.02 -11.06
CA THR A 90 2.59 1.33 -10.52
C THR A 90 3.75 1.34 -9.53
N ILE A 91 3.74 0.42 -8.55
CA ILE A 91 4.81 0.36 -7.55
C ILE A 91 6.17 0.00 -8.17
N VAL A 92 6.19 -0.83 -9.19
CA VAL A 92 7.42 -1.13 -9.93
C VAL A 92 7.97 0.13 -10.59
N GLY A 93 7.13 0.92 -11.25
CA GLY A 93 7.53 2.20 -11.86
C GLY A 93 8.12 3.18 -10.85
N ILE A 94 7.52 3.28 -9.65
CA ILE A 94 8.02 4.11 -8.56
C ILE A 94 9.41 3.61 -8.11
N CYS A 95 9.55 2.32 -7.85
CA CYS A 95 10.82 1.73 -7.40
C CYS A 95 11.93 1.79 -8.47
N GLU A 96 11.59 1.83 -9.75
CA GLU A 96 12.52 2.03 -10.85
C GLU A 96 12.98 3.49 -10.99
N GLY A 97 12.33 4.42 -10.28
CA GLY A 97 12.62 5.86 -10.32
C GLY A 97 12.13 6.52 -11.61
N LYS A 98 11.03 6.04 -12.19
CA LYS A 98 10.39 6.72 -13.31
C LYS A 98 9.90 8.10 -12.89
N PRO A 99 9.87 9.10 -13.80
CA PRO A 99 9.29 10.41 -13.48
C PRO A 99 7.85 10.25 -13.00
N LEU A 100 7.53 10.81 -11.84
CA LEU A 100 6.19 10.63 -11.23
C LEU A 100 5.06 11.13 -12.15
N ALA A 101 5.30 12.16 -12.96
CA ALA A 101 4.34 12.65 -13.93
C ALA A 101 3.96 11.64 -15.03
N GLU A 102 4.78 10.62 -15.26
CA GLU A 102 4.57 9.59 -16.28
C GLU A 102 3.92 8.32 -15.71
N ILE A 103 3.81 8.20 -14.38
CA ILE A 103 3.26 7.02 -13.73
C ILE A 103 1.75 7.17 -13.59
N LYS A 104 0.98 6.32 -14.27
CA LYS A 104 -0.47 6.28 -14.13
C LYS A 104 -0.91 5.72 -12.76
N GLY A 105 -2.09 6.14 -12.29
CA GLY A 105 -2.70 5.62 -11.06
C GLY A 105 -1.99 6.07 -9.80
N ILE A 106 -1.44 7.28 -9.78
CA ILE A 106 -0.90 7.89 -8.57
C ILE A 106 -1.43 9.29 -8.33
N ALA A 107 -1.46 9.68 -7.06
CA ALA A 107 -1.39 11.08 -6.65
C ALA A 107 -0.02 11.32 -6.00
N TRP A 108 0.60 12.47 -6.24
CA TRP A 108 1.92 12.78 -5.71
C TRP A 108 2.07 14.26 -5.38
N ARG A 109 2.93 14.58 -4.40
CA ARG A 109 3.17 15.96 -3.96
C ARG A 109 4.17 16.64 -4.85
N GLN A 110 3.88 17.89 -5.19
CA GLN A 110 4.78 18.79 -5.86
C GLN A 110 5.62 19.58 -4.84
N GLU A 111 6.70 20.20 -5.30
CA GLU A 111 7.58 21.02 -4.47
C GLU A 111 6.86 22.21 -3.78
N ASN A 112 5.82 22.74 -4.41
CA ASN A 112 4.99 23.83 -3.84
C ASN A 112 4.03 23.37 -2.73
N GLY A 113 3.98 22.05 -2.43
CA GLY A 113 3.11 21.45 -1.42
C GLY A 113 1.74 21.02 -1.93
N ASP A 114 1.35 21.39 -3.14
CA ASP A 114 0.16 20.89 -3.80
C ASP A 114 0.32 19.42 -4.19
N PHE A 115 -0.75 18.78 -4.63
CA PHE A 115 -0.68 17.43 -5.18
C PHE A 115 -1.40 17.35 -6.54
N VAL A 116 -0.93 16.44 -7.36
CA VAL A 116 -1.48 16.14 -8.67
C VAL A 116 -1.95 14.69 -8.67
N ILE A 117 -3.09 14.43 -9.30
CA ILE A 117 -3.57 13.07 -9.59
C ILE A 117 -3.35 12.83 -11.07
N ASN A 118 -2.59 11.80 -11.39
CA ASN A 118 -2.32 11.40 -12.76
C ASN A 118 -3.50 10.62 -13.35
N GLU A 119 -3.44 10.32 -14.65
CA GLU A 119 -4.42 9.47 -15.31
C GLU A 119 -4.60 8.13 -14.58
N PRO A 120 -5.80 7.54 -14.58
CA PRO A 120 -6.04 6.23 -13.99
C PRO A 120 -5.14 5.15 -14.60
N VAL A 121 -4.75 4.19 -13.78
CA VAL A 121 -4.05 2.99 -14.27
C VAL A 121 -5.03 2.09 -15.02
N GLU A 122 -4.56 1.47 -16.10
CA GLU A 122 -5.32 0.47 -16.83
C GLU A 122 -5.43 -0.82 -16.01
N LEU A 123 -6.62 -1.41 -16.00
CA LEU A 123 -6.82 -2.70 -15.34
C LEU A 123 -5.95 -3.77 -15.97
N ILE A 124 -5.56 -4.76 -15.18
CA ILE A 124 -4.75 -5.87 -15.65
C ILE A 124 -5.68 -6.95 -16.20
N ASP A 125 -5.83 -7.02 -17.51
CA ASP A 125 -6.73 -7.96 -18.18
C ASP A 125 -6.36 -9.43 -17.95
N ASN A 126 -5.06 -9.73 -17.97
CA ASN A 126 -4.57 -11.08 -17.74
C ASN A 126 -3.83 -11.16 -16.39
N LEU A 127 -4.52 -11.71 -15.39
CA LEU A 127 -3.96 -11.87 -14.04
C LEU A 127 -2.81 -12.88 -13.98
N ASP A 128 -2.68 -13.79 -14.94
CA ASP A 128 -1.58 -14.76 -15.00
C ASP A 128 -0.23 -14.08 -15.33
N THR A 129 -0.25 -12.81 -15.75
CA THR A 129 0.97 -12.01 -15.93
C THR A 129 1.54 -11.44 -14.64
N ILE A 130 0.78 -11.53 -13.54
CA ILE A 130 1.21 -11.06 -12.23
C ILE A 130 1.88 -12.21 -11.48
N PRO A 131 3.05 -11.99 -10.86
CA PRO A 131 3.67 -13.04 -10.04
C PRO A 131 2.79 -13.40 -8.84
N MET A 132 2.92 -14.62 -8.36
CA MET A 132 2.27 -15.03 -7.11
C MET A 132 2.72 -14.13 -5.95
N PRO A 133 1.82 -13.86 -4.98
CA PRO A 133 2.19 -13.09 -3.81
C PRO A 133 3.40 -13.68 -3.08
N ALA A 134 4.28 -12.84 -2.59
CA ALA A 134 5.51 -13.23 -1.89
C ALA A 134 5.20 -13.76 -0.48
N TYR A 135 4.59 -14.93 -0.41
CA TYR A 135 4.20 -15.58 0.86
C TYR A 135 5.40 -15.95 1.76
N ASP A 136 6.58 -16.00 1.20
CA ASP A 136 7.85 -16.20 1.89
C ASP A 136 8.30 -14.98 2.71
N LEU A 137 7.79 -13.79 2.37
CA LEU A 137 8.11 -12.54 3.07
C LEU A 137 7.18 -12.22 4.24
N ILE A 138 6.05 -12.91 4.36
CA ILE A 138 5.08 -12.67 5.45
C ILE A 138 5.31 -13.63 6.62
N PRO A 139 4.80 -13.29 7.83
CA PRO A 139 4.84 -14.19 8.97
C PRO A 139 4.20 -15.55 8.64
N PRO A 140 4.65 -16.65 9.29
CA PRO A 140 4.12 -17.97 9.02
C PRO A 140 2.60 -18.06 9.14
N PHE A 141 1.92 -18.74 8.21
CA PHE A 141 0.46 -18.86 8.15
C PHE A 141 -0.20 -19.33 9.45
N ARG A 142 0.50 -20.09 10.31
CA ARG A 142 -0.02 -20.48 11.62
C ARG A 142 -0.32 -19.32 12.56
N LEU A 143 0.23 -18.14 12.30
CA LEU A 143 -0.02 -16.93 13.08
C LEU A 143 -1.30 -16.20 12.65
N TYR A 144 -1.77 -16.43 11.42
CA TYR A 144 -3.00 -15.87 10.88
C TYR A 144 -4.21 -16.65 11.43
N ARG A 145 -4.64 -16.25 12.63
CA ARG A 145 -5.80 -16.86 13.30
C ARG A 145 -7.07 -16.12 12.90
N SER A 146 -7.72 -16.58 11.84
CA SER A 146 -9.08 -16.14 11.57
C SER A 146 -10.10 -17.03 12.32
N ARG A 147 -11.39 -16.65 12.26
CA ARG A 147 -12.49 -17.50 12.77
C ARG A 147 -12.74 -18.77 11.91
N ALA A 148 -11.75 -19.25 11.22
CA ALA A 148 -11.84 -20.46 10.41
C ALA A 148 -11.95 -21.70 11.31
N ARG A 149 -12.73 -22.68 10.85
CA ARG A 149 -12.91 -23.96 11.55
C ARG A 149 -11.64 -24.82 11.57
N ARG A 150 -10.74 -24.59 10.63
CA ARG A 150 -9.47 -25.32 10.48
C ARG A 150 -8.33 -24.34 10.24
N LEU A 151 -7.17 -24.61 10.83
CA LEU A 151 -5.94 -23.86 10.67
C LEU A 151 -4.82 -24.82 10.22
N PRO A 152 -3.81 -24.36 9.46
CA PRO A 152 -3.62 -22.99 8.98
C PRO A 152 -4.62 -22.62 7.86
N MET A 153 -4.87 -21.33 7.68
CA MET A 153 -5.72 -20.80 6.61
C MET A 153 -4.94 -19.76 5.80
N ALA A 154 -5.12 -19.80 4.49
CA ALA A 154 -4.69 -18.75 3.59
C ALA A 154 -5.87 -18.27 2.75
N ALA A 155 -5.91 -16.97 2.44
CA ALA A 155 -6.85 -16.41 1.48
C ALA A 155 -6.16 -16.26 0.13
N ILE A 156 -6.86 -16.59 -0.94
CA ILE A 156 -6.42 -16.34 -2.32
C ILE A 156 -7.51 -15.61 -3.08
N PHE A 157 -7.12 -14.72 -3.97
CA PHE A 157 -8.02 -14.04 -4.89
C PHE A 157 -7.92 -14.74 -6.25
N THR A 158 -9.04 -15.27 -6.73
CA THR A 158 -9.10 -15.97 -8.02
C THR A 158 -9.63 -15.10 -9.15
N SER A 159 -10.14 -13.91 -8.82
CA SER A 159 -10.66 -12.92 -9.78
C SER A 159 -10.62 -11.54 -9.16
N ARG A 160 -10.69 -10.50 -9.99
CA ARG A 160 -10.79 -9.09 -9.59
C ARG A 160 -11.98 -8.43 -10.27
N GLY A 161 -12.44 -7.33 -9.65
CA GLY A 161 -13.57 -6.56 -10.13
C GLY A 161 -14.92 -7.20 -9.81
N CYS A 162 -15.97 -6.44 -10.08
CA CYS A 162 -17.35 -6.86 -9.89
C CYS A 162 -18.20 -6.24 -11.00
N PRO A 163 -19.09 -6.97 -11.67
CA PRO A 163 -19.94 -6.43 -12.73
C PRO A 163 -21.08 -5.56 -12.21
N TYR A 164 -21.31 -5.52 -10.90
CA TYR A 164 -22.42 -4.78 -10.29
C TYR A 164 -22.02 -3.40 -9.82
N GLN A 165 -22.97 -2.45 -9.88
CA GLN A 165 -22.80 -1.06 -9.44
C GLN A 165 -23.64 -0.79 -8.19
N CYS A 166 -23.36 -1.49 -7.10
CA CYS A 166 -24.08 -1.31 -5.84
C CYS A 166 -23.72 0.05 -5.22
N THR A 167 -24.74 0.84 -4.84
CA THR A 167 -24.56 2.21 -4.32
C THR A 167 -23.76 2.33 -3.02
N PHE A 168 -23.62 1.23 -2.28
CA PHE A 168 -22.87 1.16 -1.03
C PHE A 168 -21.47 0.54 -1.20
N CYS A 169 -21.11 0.09 -2.38
CA CYS A 169 -19.85 -0.59 -2.66
C CYS A 169 -18.92 0.31 -3.46
N ASN A 170 -17.67 0.29 -3.08
CA ASN A 170 -16.61 0.93 -3.85
C ASN A 170 -15.71 -0.18 -4.41
N HIS A 171 -15.77 -0.39 -5.71
CA HIS A 171 -15.00 -1.41 -6.45
C HIS A 171 -14.34 -0.80 -7.68
#